data_dd29ff6e93e8ac00ed8d9ed3feef55ac
#
_entry.id   dd29ff6e93e8ac00ed8d9ed3feef55ac
#
_cell.length_a   1.000
_cell.length_b   1.000
_cell.length_c   1.000
_cell.angle_alpha   90.00
_cell.angle_beta   90.00
_cell.angle_gamma   90.00
#
_symmetry.space_group_name_H-M   'P 1'
#
loop_
_entity.id
_entity.type
_entity.pdbx_description
1 polymer ?
#
loop_
_entity_poly.entity_id
_entity_poly.type
_entity_poly.pdbx_seq_one_letter_code
_entity_poly.pdbx_strand_id
1 'polypeptide(L)'
;MNNFSSDVKDGENYTVLMNQLAPEQCSRGPLQTKDLLQRAEEVLQNADTLDCRKFLTPTSLVAGNPKLNLAFVANLFNTHPGLDPITEEEKADIEDFDAEGEREARVFTLWLNSLDVQPTVVSFFEDLKDGTILLQAYDKVIPGSVNWKHVNKRPANGNEIMRFKAVENTNYAVEVGKQNRFSLVGIQGADITDGQKTLTLGLVWQLMRKDITNTLSQLATQLGKREITDADMVKWANDMSKKGGRSSAIRSFKDGSLGNGIFLLDVLSGMKSSYVDYDLVAAGKTDEESYANAKLAISIARKLGATIWLVPEDICAVRSRLIVTFIGSLMATSQKL
;
A
#
# COMPACT_ATOMS: atom_id res chain seq x y z
N MET A 1 -21.15 10.72 17.08
CA MET A 1 -20.36 11.16 18.26
C MET A 1 -19.14 11.92 17.78
N ASN A 2 -18.96 13.16 18.22
CA ASN A 2 -17.86 14.04 17.80
C ASN A 2 -16.81 14.25 18.89
N ASN A 3 -17.18 14.01 20.17
CA ASN A 3 -16.27 14.18 21.31
C ASN A 3 -16.66 13.29 22.50
N PHE A 4 -15.70 13.08 23.40
CA PHE A 4 -15.87 12.34 24.65
C PHE A 4 -16.31 13.23 25.85
N SER A 5 -16.92 14.35 25.57
CA SER A 5 -17.41 15.31 26.57
C SER A 5 -18.92 15.46 26.48
N SER A 6 -19.41 16.39 25.66
CA SER A 6 -20.84 16.69 25.55
C SER A 6 -21.67 15.52 25.01
N ASP A 7 -21.11 14.74 24.11
CA ASP A 7 -21.86 13.72 23.39
C ASP A 7 -22.08 12.42 24.20
N VAL A 8 -21.49 12.30 25.39
CA VAL A 8 -21.59 11.10 26.22
C VAL A 8 -22.24 11.33 27.57
N LYS A 9 -22.54 12.62 27.93
CA LYS A 9 -23.07 13.01 29.22
C LYS A 9 -24.41 12.39 29.60
N ASP A 10 -25.25 12.14 28.63
CA ASP A 10 -26.58 11.55 28.79
C ASP A 10 -26.57 10.03 28.91
N GLY A 11 -25.42 9.39 28.69
CA GLY A 11 -25.25 7.95 28.73
C GLY A 11 -25.91 7.18 27.57
N GLU A 12 -26.55 7.84 26.61
CA GLU A 12 -27.23 7.17 25.49
C GLU A 12 -26.25 6.40 24.62
N ASN A 13 -25.14 7.05 24.20
CA ASN A 13 -24.13 6.42 23.38
C ASN A 13 -23.53 5.16 24.04
N TYR A 14 -23.29 5.20 25.34
CA TYR A 14 -22.76 4.05 26.09
C TYR A 14 -23.78 2.93 26.23
N THR A 15 -25.06 3.28 26.48
CA THR A 15 -26.12 2.29 26.54
C THR A 15 -26.24 1.53 25.23
N VAL A 16 -26.26 2.25 24.09
CA VAL A 16 -26.37 1.63 22.77
C VAL A 16 -25.12 0.81 22.47
N LEU A 17 -23.93 1.34 22.75
CA LEU A 17 -22.66 0.64 22.50
C LEU A 17 -22.59 -0.70 23.24
N MET A 18 -22.83 -0.70 24.55
CA MET A 18 -22.77 -1.92 25.36
C MET A 18 -23.87 -2.93 25.00
N ASN A 19 -25.06 -2.45 24.63
CA ASN A 19 -26.11 -3.33 24.12
C ASN A 19 -25.73 -3.97 22.77
N GLN A 20 -24.98 -3.27 21.91
CA GLN A 20 -24.50 -3.84 20.66
C GLN A 20 -23.38 -4.87 20.89
N LEU A 21 -22.49 -4.62 21.87
CA LEU A 21 -21.40 -5.53 22.21
C LEU A 21 -21.91 -6.82 22.88
N ALA A 22 -22.91 -6.71 23.77
CA ALA A 22 -23.43 -7.82 24.56
C ALA A 22 -24.94 -7.66 24.78
N PRO A 23 -25.79 -7.93 23.79
CA PRO A 23 -27.24 -7.66 23.84
C PRO A 23 -27.99 -8.48 24.91
N GLU A 24 -27.46 -9.65 25.26
CA GLU A 24 -28.05 -10.52 26.30
C GLU A 24 -27.71 -10.06 27.72
N GLN A 25 -26.61 -9.34 27.91
CA GLN A 25 -26.11 -8.90 29.21
C GLN A 25 -26.41 -7.42 29.50
N CYS A 26 -26.43 -6.59 28.46
CA CYS A 26 -26.57 -5.15 28.53
C CYS A 26 -27.88 -4.69 27.88
N SER A 27 -28.88 -4.38 28.69
CA SER A 27 -30.16 -3.91 28.18
C SER A 27 -30.14 -2.44 27.78
N ARG A 28 -31.11 -2.02 26.95
CA ARG A 28 -31.37 -0.61 26.65
C ARG A 28 -32.22 0.10 27.71
N GLY A 29 -32.47 -0.53 28.86
CA GLY A 29 -33.25 0.01 29.96
C GLY A 29 -32.84 1.43 30.39
N PRO A 30 -31.53 1.74 30.50
CA PRO A 30 -31.08 3.08 30.89
C PRO A 30 -31.63 4.23 30.03
N LEU A 31 -32.01 3.98 28.77
CA LEU A 31 -32.61 5.01 27.90
C LEU A 31 -34.00 5.48 28.39
N GLN A 32 -34.67 4.68 29.21
CA GLN A 32 -35.99 5.02 29.77
C GLN A 32 -35.88 5.88 31.06
N THR A 33 -34.71 5.90 31.68
CA THR A 33 -34.47 6.62 32.92
C THR A 33 -34.21 8.12 32.65
N LYS A 34 -35.04 9.00 33.19
CA LYS A 34 -34.97 10.43 32.90
C LYS A 34 -33.89 11.14 33.71
N ASP A 35 -33.65 10.71 34.93
CA ASP A 35 -32.60 11.28 35.78
C ASP A 35 -31.23 10.87 35.29
N LEU A 36 -30.38 11.83 34.97
CA LEU A 36 -29.07 11.56 34.31
C LEU A 36 -28.09 10.85 35.25
N LEU A 37 -28.12 11.13 36.58
CA LEU A 37 -27.23 10.43 37.51
C LEU A 37 -27.66 8.98 37.70
N GLN A 38 -28.96 8.74 37.80
CA GLN A 38 -29.50 7.39 37.89
C GLN A 38 -29.26 6.63 36.60
N ARG A 39 -29.49 7.23 35.43
CA ARG A 39 -29.14 6.65 34.11
C ARG A 39 -27.67 6.31 34.03
N ALA A 40 -26.78 7.21 34.46
CA ALA A 40 -25.34 6.96 34.47
C ALA A 40 -24.96 5.78 35.39
N GLU A 41 -25.62 5.62 36.55
CA GLU A 41 -25.40 4.44 37.38
C GLU A 41 -25.84 3.15 36.70
N GLU A 42 -27.01 3.13 36.03
CA GLU A 42 -27.51 1.98 35.29
C GLU A 42 -26.60 1.64 34.11
N VAL A 43 -26.04 2.65 33.42
CA VAL A 43 -25.01 2.47 32.38
C VAL A 43 -23.74 1.80 32.93
N LEU A 44 -23.30 2.27 34.12
CA LEU A 44 -22.11 1.68 34.74
C LEU A 44 -22.38 0.30 35.36
N GLN A 45 -23.64 -0.03 35.70
CA GLN A 45 -24.03 -1.41 36.02
C GLN A 45 -23.92 -2.33 34.83
N ASN A 46 -24.37 -1.90 33.65
CA ASN A 46 -24.13 -2.64 32.41
C ASN A 46 -22.62 -2.84 32.14
N ALA A 47 -21.79 -1.81 32.40
CA ALA A 47 -20.34 -1.96 32.29
C ALA A 47 -19.74 -2.93 33.32
N ASP A 48 -20.34 -3.04 34.50
CA ASP A 48 -19.93 -4.00 35.53
C ASP A 48 -20.18 -5.44 35.10
N THR A 49 -21.26 -5.74 34.40
CA THR A 49 -21.53 -7.07 33.83
C THR A 49 -20.50 -7.50 32.80
N LEU A 50 -19.78 -6.53 32.21
CA LEU A 50 -18.70 -6.74 31.24
C LEU A 50 -17.30 -6.61 31.84
N ASP A 51 -17.17 -6.60 33.19
CA ASP A 51 -15.91 -6.34 33.91
C ASP A 51 -15.22 -5.02 33.50
N CYS A 52 -15.98 -4.05 33.00
CA CYS A 52 -15.48 -2.79 32.44
C CYS A 52 -15.84 -1.55 33.26
N ARG A 53 -16.41 -1.70 34.46
CA ARG A 53 -16.73 -0.57 35.33
C ARG A 53 -15.46 0.03 35.95
N LYS A 54 -14.70 0.74 35.12
CA LYS A 54 -13.45 1.41 35.50
C LYS A 54 -13.42 2.85 35.00
N PHE A 55 -12.67 3.69 35.69
CA PHE A 55 -12.40 5.08 35.34
C PHE A 55 -13.58 6.07 35.51
N LEU A 56 -14.83 5.63 35.43
CA LEU A 56 -16.01 6.48 35.53
C LEU A 56 -16.81 6.23 36.82
N THR A 57 -17.32 7.33 37.37
CA THR A 57 -18.42 7.36 38.33
C THR A 57 -19.63 8.04 37.68
N PRO A 58 -20.87 7.84 38.17
CA PRO A 58 -22.04 8.53 37.61
C PRO A 58 -21.84 10.04 37.48
N THR A 59 -21.26 10.66 38.51
CA THR A 59 -20.98 12.11 38.52
C THR A 59 -19.98 12.52 37.45
N SER A 60 -18.89 11.75 37.26
CA SER A 60 -17.88 12.05 36.25
C SER A 60 -18.36 11.81 34.82
N LEU A 61 -19.26 10.85 34.62
CA LEU A 61 -19.92 10.59 33.33
C LEU A 61 -20.81 11.80 32.97
N VAL A 62 -21.73 12.19 33.84
CA VAL A 62 -22.64 13.34 33.64
C VAL A 62 -21.86 14.65 33.50
N ALA A 63 -20.75 14.83 34.24
CA ALA A 63 -19.88 15.99 34.07
C ALA A 63 -19.19 16.03 32.68
N GLY A 64 -19.10 14.90 31.98
CA GLY A 64 -18.49 14.82 30.65
C GLY A 64 -16.97 15.02 30.67
N ASN A 65 -16.28 14.42 31.66
CA ASN A 65 -14.81 14.47 31.68
C ASN A 65 -14.20 13.72 30.52
N PRO A 66 -13.58 14.39 29.53
CA PRO A 66 -13.14 13.74 28.28
C PRO A 66 -12.04 12.69 28.50
N LYS A 67 -11.15 12.90 29.48
CA LYS A 67 -10.06 11.95 29.76
C LYS A 67 -10.59 10.67 30.40
N LEU A 68 -11.51 10.77 31.34
CA LEU A 68 -12.09 9.60 32.00
C LEU A 68 -13.03 8.84 31.05
N ASN A 69 -13.79 9.52 30.20
CA ASN A 69 -14.64 8.93 29.21
C ASN A 69 -13.81 8.20 28.14
N LEU A 70 -12.70 8.80 27.66
CA LEU A 70 -11.78 8.14 26.74
C LEU A 70 -11.15 6.90 27.37
N ALA A 71 -10.72 6.97 28.63
CA ALA A 71 -10.13 5.83 29.34
C ALA A 71 -11.15 4.68 29.49
N PHE A 72 -12.42 5.01 29.79
CA PHE A 72 -13.51 4.03 29.86
C PHE A 72 -13.73 3.32 28.52
N VAL A 73 -13.85 4.08 27.43
CA VAL A 73 -14.05 3.50 26.09
C VAL A 73 -12.85 2.69 25.65
N ALA A 74 -11.63 3.14 25.93
CA ALA A 74 -10.42 2.37 25.64
C ALA A 74 -10.37 1.04 26.40
N ASN A 75 -10.79 1.05 27.69
CA ASN A 75 -10.89 -0.18 28.46
C ASN A 75 -11.96 -1.11 27.90
N LEU A 76 -13.13 -0.60 27.53
CA LEU A 76 -14.20 -1.37 26.91
C LEU A 76 -13.75 -1.97 25.59
N PHE A 77 -13.09 -1.21 24.74
CA PHE A 77 -12.54 -1.68 23.44
C PHE A 77 -11.48 -2.78 23.62
N ASN A 78 -10.59 -2.62 24.59
CA ASN A 78 -9.55 -3.62 24.85
C ASN A 78 -10.10 -4.94 25.43
N THR A 79 -11.20 -4.87 26.16
CA THR A 79 -11.81 -6.03 26.83
C THR A 79 -12.87 -6.70 25.93
N HIS A 80 -13.62 -5.88 25.17
CA HIS A 80 -14.67 -6.31 24.25
C HIS A 80 -14.54 -5.55 22.92
N PRO A 81 -13.63 -5.97 22.03
CA PRO A 81 -13.35 -5.23 20.78
C PRO A 81 -14.53 -5.18 19.82
N GLY A 82 -15.58 -5.94 20.05
CA GLY A 82 -16.80 -5.94 19.22
C GLY A 82 -16.61 -6.48 17.81
N LEU A 83 -15.46 -7.05 17.54
CA LEU A 83 -15.14 -7.75 16.29
C LEU A 83 -15.16 -9.25 16.56
N ASP A 84 -15.67 -10.01 15.60
CA ASP A 84 -15.53 -11.45 15.64
C ASP A 84 -14.04 -11.84 15.66
N PRO A 85 -13.68 -12.97 16.30
CA PRO A 85 -12.32 -13.47 16.24
C PRO A 85 -11.91 -13.64 14.77
N ILE A 86 -10.70 -13.16 14.44
CA ILE A 86 -10.14 -13.32 13.09
C ILE A 86 -10.13 -14.81 12.74
N THR A 87 -10.76 -15.17 11.63
CA THR A 87 -10.79 -16.54 11.11
C THR A 87 -9.40 -16.97 10.61
N GLU A 88 -9.18 -18.28 10.48
CA GLU A 88 -7.91 -18.76 9.90
C GLU A 88 -7.73 -18.31 8.45
N GLU A 89 -8.83 -18.12 7.70
CA GLU A 89 -8.79 -17.55 6.34
C GLU A 89 -8.36 -16.09 6.37
N GLU A 90 -8.92 -15.27 7.28
CA GLU A 90 -8.53 -13.87 7.44
C GLU A 90 -7.10 -13.71 7.96
N LYS A 91 -6.60 -14.63 8.80
CA LYS A 91 -5.18 -14.68 9.18
C LYS A 91 -4.29 -14.98 7.98
N ALA A 92 -4.68 -15.94 7.15
CA ALA A 92 -3.95 -16.26 5.92
C ALA A 92 -3.90 -15.05 4.97
N ASP A 93 -5.00 -14.28 4.86
CA ASP A 93 -5.04 -13.05 4.08
C ASP A 93 -4.10 -11.96 4.65
N ILE A 94 -4.00 -11.84 5.98
CA ILE A 94 -3.07 -10.90 6.64
C ILE A 94 -1.62 -11.34 6.41
N GLU A 95 -1.31 -12.64 6.53
CA GLU A 95 0.01 -13.20 6.25
C GLU A 95 0.39 -13.04 4.76
N ASP A 96 -0.56 -13.23 3.84
CA ASP A 96 -0.34 -13.01 2.41
C ASP A 96 -0.11 -11.52 2.10
N PHE A 97 -0.79 -10.61 2.81
CA PHE A 97 -0.55 -9.18 2.71
C PHE A 97 0.87 -8.77 3.14
N ASP A 98 1.39 -9.36 4.23
CA ASP A 98 2.77 -9.15 4.65
C ASP A 98 3.78 -9.75 3.64
N ALA A 99 3.48 -10.92 3.08
CA ALA A 99 4.29 -11.53 2.02
C ALA A 99 4.27 -10.69 0.74
N GLU A 100 3.14 -10.05 0.38
CA GLU A 100 3.06 -9.09 -0.73
C GLU A 100 3.96 -7.88 -0.50
N GLY A 101 3.95 -7.33 0.70
CA GLY A 101 4.80 -6.21 1.09
C GLY A 101 6.29 -6.52 0.96
N GLU A 102 6.73 -7.70 1.33
CA GLU A 102 8.12 -8.15 1.17
C GLU A 102 8.51 -8.34 -0.31
N ARG A 103 7.59 -8.81 -1.16
CA ARG A 103 7.81 -8.93 -2.61
C ARG A 103 7.93 -7.56 -3.27
N GLU A 104 7.07 -6.62 -2.93
CA GLU A 104 7.16 -5.24 -3.40
C GLU A 104 8.47 -4.59 -2.92
N ALA A 105 8.82 -4.75 -1.64
CA ALA A 105 10.06 -4.23 -1.07
C ALA A 105 11.29 -4.72 -1.82
N ARG A 106 11.34 -6.00 -2.20
CA ARG A 106 12.43 -6.57 -3.00
C ARG A 106 12.55 -5.89 -4.37
N VAL A 107 11.43 -5.72 -5.08
CA VAL A 107 11.41 -5.04 -6.39
C VAL A 107 11.84 -3.59 -6.24
N PHE A 108 11.32 -2.90 -5.24
CA PHE A 108 11.66 -1.49 -4.99
C PHE A 108 13.11 -1.30 -4.55
N THR A 109 13.68 -2.26 -3.82
CA THR A 109 15.12 -2.27 -3.49
C THR A 109 15.98 -2.32 -4.76
N LEU A 110 15.67 -3.25 -5.66
CA LEU A 110 16.40 -3.38 -6.93
C LEU A 110 16.28 -2.12 -7.78
N TRP A 111 15.07 -1.55 -7.85
CA TRP A 111 14.83 -0.32 -8.58
C TRP A 111 15.56 0.88 -7.96
N LEU A 112 15.49 1.09 -6.65
CA LEU A 112 16.22 2.16 -5.96
C LEU A 112 17.73 2.07 -6.22
N ASN A 113 18.28 0.86 -6.12
CA ASN A 113 19.70 0.63 -6.38
C ASN A 113 20.08 0.92 -7.84
N SER A 114 19.16 0.71 -8.78
CA SER A 114 19.38 1.06 -10.19
C SER A 114 19.43 2.58 -10.45
N LEU A 115 18.89 3.38 -9.53
CA LEU A 115 18.99 4.84 -9.57
C LEU A 115 20.35 5.37 -9.04
N ASP A 116 21.26 4.49 -8.61
CA ASP A 116 22.55 4.84 -8.03
C ASP A 116 22.41 5.72 -6.78
N VAL A 117 21.53 5.32 -5.87
CA VAL A 117 21.37 5.93 -4.54
C VAL A 117 22.48 5.47 -3.59
N GLN A 118 22.87 6.30 -2.65
CA GLN A 118 23.92 6.01 -1.68
C GLN A 118 23.46 6.22 -0.23
N PRO A 119 23.74 5.29 0.67
CA PRO A 119 24.33 3.95 0.42
C PRO A 119 23.39 3.03 -0.34
N THR A 120 23.93 1.95 -0.90
CA THR A 120 23.12 0.88 -1.50
C THR A 120 22.10 0.35 -0.52
N VAL A 121 20.86 0.23 -0.96
CA VAL A 121 19.76 -0.31 -0.15
C VAL A 121 19.92 -1.82 0.00
N VAL A 122 19.98 -2.30 1.24
CA VAL A 122 20.07 -3.71 1.60
C VAL A 122 18.81 -4.13 2.35
N SER A 123 18.42 -3.36 3.35
CA SER A 123 17.18 -3.55 4.12
C SER A 123 16.21 -2.43 3.80
N PHE A 124 15.22 -2.71 2.93
CA PHE A 124 14.34 -1.69 2.38
C PHE A 124 13.74 -0.76 3.45
N PHE A 125 13.09 -1.33 4.46
CA PHE A 125 12.40 -0.53 5.47
C PHE A 125 13.37 0.19 6.40
N GLU A 126 14.48 -0.44 6.79
CA GLU A 126 15.46 0.16 7.70
C GLU A 126 16.26 1.28 7.02
N ASP A 127 16.73 1.04 5.79
CA ASP A 127 17.59 1.97 5.08
C ASP A 127 16.87 3.26 4.63
N LEU A 128 15.53 3.22 4.53
CA LEU A 128 14.70 4.37 4.15
C LEU A 128 14.28 5.25 5.33
N LYS A 129 14.43 4.79 6.58
CA LYS A 129 13.95 5.49 7.79
C LYS A 129 14.49 6.91 7.96
N ASP A 130 15.69 7.19 7.52
CA ASP A 130 16.29 8.51 7.66
C ASP A 130 15.94 9.50 6.52
N GLY A 131 15.21 9.04 5.50
CA GLY A 131 14.71 9.82 4.38
C GLY A 131 15.76 10.19 3.33
N THR A 132 17.05 9.97 3.57
CA THR A 132 18.11 10.41 2.63
C THR A 132 18.06 9.68 1.29
N ILE A 133 17.79 8.37 1.31
CA ILE A 133 17.65 7.56 0.09
C ILE A 133 16.40 7.98 -0.68
N LEU A 134 15.28 8.21 0.01
CA LEU A 134 14.05 8.69 -0.62
C LEU A 134 14.27 10.02 -1.34
N LEU A 135 14.93 10.97 -0.71
CA LEU A 135 15.22 12.28 -1.31
C LEU A 135 16.17 12.16 -2.50
N GLN A 136 17.18 11.27 -2.44
CA GLN A 136 18.02 10.99 -3.60
C GLN A 136 17.19 10.40 -4.75
N ALA A 137 16.30 9.44 -4.47
CA ALA A 137 15.43 8.85 -5.48
C ALA A 137 14.49 9.90 -6.10
N TYR A 138 13.92 10.81 -5.30
CA TYR A 138 13.14 11.94 -5.82
C TYR A 138 13.95 12.79 -6.80
N ASP A 139 15.16 13.17 -6.43
CA ASP A 139 15.98 14.04 -7.28
C ASP A 139 16.44 13.35 -8.57
N LYS A 140 16.65 12.02 -8.52
CA LYS A 140 16.95 11.21 -9.71
C LYS A 140 15.75 11.09 -10.66
N VAL A 141 14.54 10.82 -10.12
CA VAL A 141 13.32 10.64 -10.91
C VAL A 141 12.75 11.97 -11.38
N ILE A 142 12.87 13.01 -10.56
CA ILE A 142 12.34 14.36 -10.82
C ILE A 142 13.48 15.35 -10.55
N PRO A 143 14.38 15.58 -11.51
CA PRO A 143 15.56 16.42 -11.32
C PRO A 143 15.22 17.82 -10.82
N GLY A 144 15.92 18.26 -9.78
CA GLY A 144 15.73 19.57 -9.16
C GLY A 144 14.54 19.65 -8.20
N SER A 145 13.87 18.54 -7.90
CA SER A 145 12.75 18.53 -6.95
C SER A 145 13.21 18.66 -5.49
N VAL A 146 14.47 18.38 -5.19
CA VAL A 146 15.02 18.38 -3.83
C VAL A 146 15.98 19.54 -3.62
N ASN A 147 15.68 20.39 -2.63
CA ASN A 147 16.62 21.39 -2.15
C ASN A 147 17.54 20.77 -1.08
N TRP A 148 18.73 20.36 -1.48
CA TRP A 148 19.71 19.67 -0.63
C TRP A 148 20.21 20.48 0.56
N LYS A 149 19.96 21.79 0.60
CA LYS A 149 20.27 22.61 1.78
C LYS A 149 19.34 22.34 2.96
N HIS A 150 18.15 21.77 2.70
CA HIS A 150 17.17 21.40 3.73
C HIS A 150 17.31 19.95 4.19
N VAL A 151 18.26 19.19 3.64
CA VAL A 151 18.41 17.76 3.94
C VAL A 151 19.49 17.57 5.01
N ASN A 152 19.09 16.90 6.10
CA ASN A 152 20.03 16.45 7.12
C ASN A 152 20.85 15.27 6.58
N LYS A 153 22.15 15.47 6.46
CA LYS A 153 23.08 14.47 5.93
C LYS A 153 23.43 13.44 6.99
N ARG A 154 23.74 12.22 6.54
CA ARG A 154 24.34 11.20 7.41
C ARG A 154 25.70 11.68 7.92
N PRO A 155 25.99 11.48 9.22
CA PRO A 155 27.31 11.84 9.78
C PRO A 155 28.43 11.05 9.10
N ALA A 156 29.58 11.72 8.85
CA ALA A 156 30.74 11.10 8.21
C ALA A 156 31.37 9.95 9.02
N ASN A 157 31.11 9.90 10.33
CA ASN A 157 31.58 8.84 11.22
C ASN A 157 30.79 7.53 11.18
N GLY A 158 29.82 7.43 10.27
CA GLY A 158 28.98 6.24 10.10
C GLY A 158 27.86 6.09 11.13
N ASN A 159 27.69 7.05 12.04
CA ASN A 159 26.58 7.04 12.99
C ASN A 159 25.25 7.29 12.26
N GLU A 160 24.15 6.78 12.86
CA GLU A 160 22.81 7.06 12.39
C GLU A 160 22.42 8.52 12.56
N ILE A 161 21.53 9.00 11.71
CA ILE A 161 20.90 10.31 11.87
C ILE A 161 19.99 10.27 13.09
N MET A 162 20.06 11.28 13.95
CA MET A 162 19.15 11.41 15.11
C MET A 162 17.69 11.40 14.63
N ARG A 163 16.81 10.69 15.35
CA ARG A 163 15.40 10.48 14.95
C ARG A 163 14.69 11.77 14.53
N PHE A 164 14.86 12.88 15.26
CA PHE A 164 14.18 14.13 14.90
C PHE A 164 14.64 14.68 13.53
N LYS A 165 15.92 14.53 13.18
CA LYS A 165 16.47 14.90 11.87
C LYS A 165 16.04 13.96 10.77
N ALA A 166 15.89 12.67 11.10
CA ALA A 166 15.30 11.68 10.19
C ALA A 166 13.85 12.04 9.87
N VAL A 167 13.05 12.41 10.89
CA VAL A 167 11.67 12.86 10.70
C VAL A 167 11.58 14.15 9.86
N GLU A 168 12.51 15.09 10.02
CA GLU A 168 12.58 16.28 9.16
C GLU A 168 12.82 15.89 7.69
N ASN A 169 13.75 14.98 7.41
CA ASN A 169 14.00 14.49 6.06
C ASN A 169 12.79 13.75 5.48
N THR A 170 12.16 12.87 6.24
CA THR A 170 11.00 12.10 5.76
C THR A 170 9.75 12.96 5.61
N ASN A 171 9.54 13.96 6.45
CA ASN A 171 8.51 15.00 6.24
C ASN A 171 8.77 15.76 4.94
N TYR A 172 10.02 16.13 4.68
CA TYR A 172 10.40 16.80 3.45
C TYR A 172 10.17 15.90 2.23
N ALA A 173 10.49 14.60 2.31
CA ALA A 173 10.18 13.63 1.25
C ALA A 173 8.67 13.54 0.96
N VAL A 174 7.82 13.53 2.00
CA VAL A 174 6.35 13.58 1.85
C VAL A 174 5.91 14.89 1.20
N GLU A 175 6.49 16.02 1.60
CA GLU A 175 6.19 17.32 1.00
C GLU A 175 6.55 17.38 -0.48
N VAL A 176 7.75 16.94 -0.85
CA VAL A 176 8.18 16.83 -2.26
C VAL A 176 7.23 15.97 -3.06
N GLY A 177 6.77 14.85 -2.50
CA GLY A 177 5.76 14.01 -3.13
C GLY A 177 4.44 14.73 -3.38
N LYS A 178 3.93 15.45 -2.38
CA LYS A 178 2.69 16.25 -2.51
C LYS A 178 2.83 17.36 -3.56
N GLN A 179 3.96 18.05 -3.61
CA GLN A 179 4.26 19.06 -4.61
C GLN A 179 4.27 18.47 -6.04
N ASN A 180 4.67 17.20 -6.17
CA ASN A 180 4.66 16.45 -7.41
C ASN A 180 3.37 15.66 -7.65
N ARG A 181 2.28 15.99 -6.93
CA ARG A 181 0.93 15.45 -7.08
C ARG A 181 0.80 13.96 -6.72
N PHE A 182 1.66 13.45 -5.86
CA PHE A 182 1.49 12.12 -5.31
C PHE A 182 0.30 12.09 -4.35
N SER A 183 -0.47 11.01 -4.38
CA SER A 183 -1.58 10.79 -3.45
C SER A 183 -1.03 10.24 -2.13
N LEU A 184 -0.64 11.13 -1.22
CA LEU A 184 -0.03 10.82 0.07
C LEU A 184 -0.97 11.21 1.22
N VAL A 185 -2.25 10.84 1.09
CA VAL A 185 -3.25 11.11 2.13
C VAL A 185 -2.94 10.23 3.36
N GLY A 186 -2.87 10.87 4.52
CA GLY A 186 -2.63 10.17 5.79
C GLY A 186 -1.18 9.74 6.04
N ILE A 187 -0.24 10.06 5.14
CA ILE A 187 1.19 9.77 5.34
C ILE A 187 1.89 10.98 5.99
N GLN A 188 2.60 10.72 7.08
CA GLN A 188 3.50 11.66 7.73
C GLN A 188 4.94 11.12 7.66
N GLY A 189 5.93 12.00 7.74
CA GLY A 189 7.32 11.57 7.73
C GLY A 189 7.65 10.64 8.90
N ALA A 190 7.07 10.88 10.08
CA ALA A 190 7.23 10.00 11.23
C ALA A 190 6.84 8.54 10.94
N ASP A 191 5.80 8.30 10.12
CA ASP A 191 5.37 6.94 9.76
C ASP A 191 6.49 6.18 9.03
N ILE A 192 7.22 6.87 8.14
CA ILE A 192 8.35 6.29 7.39
C ILE A 192 9.52 6.04 8.35
N THR A 193 9.85 7.03 9.19
CA THR A 193 10.95 6.92 10.16
C THR A 193 10.70 5.82 11.20
N ASP A 194 9.44 5.60 11.56
CA ASP A 194 9.03 4.55 12.51
C ASP A 194 8.79 3.19 11.82
N GLY A 195 9.00 3.11 10.50
CA GLY A 195 8.99 1.86 9.74
C GLY A 195 7.60 1.34 9.39
N GLN A 196 6.62 2.23 9.19
CA GLN A 196 5.29 1.84 8.71
C GLN A 196 5.36 1.30 7.28
N LYS A 197 5.33 -0.03 7.15
CA LYS A 197 5.59 -0.77 5.90
C LYS A 197 4.66 -0.32 4.77
N THR A 198 3.35 -0.37 4.97
CA THR A 198 2.35 -0.05 3.95
C THR A 198 2.50 1.37 3.40
N LEU A 199 2.73 2.36 4.29
CA LEU A 199 2.86 3.76 3.89
C LEU A 199 4.16 4.00 3.13
N THR A 200 5.27 3.38 3.56
CA THR A 200 6.57 3.45 2.89
C THR A 200 6.48 2.84 1.48
N LEU A 201 5.90 1.65 1.36
CA LEU A 201 5.67 0.99 0.06
C LEU A 201 4.78 1.84 -0.85
N GLY A 202 3.73 2.46 -0.31
CA GLY A 202 2.83 3.32 -1.07
C GLY A 202 3.52 4.57 -1.64
N LEU A 203 4.42 5.19 -0.88
CA LEU A 203 5.20 6.34 -1.35
C LEU A 203 6.19 5.91 -2.44
N VAL A 204 6.97 4.87 -2.19
CA VAL A 204 8.00 4.39 -3.14
C VAL A 204 7.36 3.89 -4.42
N TRP A 205 6.19 3.23 -4.34
CA TRP A 205 5.43 2.85 -5.52
C TRP A 205 5.07 4.05 -6.40
N GLN A 206 4.59 5.14 -5.82
CA GLN A 206 4.22 6.32 -6.59
C GLN A 206 5.45 6.96 -7.26
N LEU A 207 6.60 6.92 -6.59
CA LEU A 207 7.84 7.43 -7.15
C LEU A 207 8.33 6.54 -8.30
N MET A 208 8.32 5.22 -8.15
CA MET A 208 8.63 4.27 -9.22
C MET A 208 7.67 4.41 -10.41
N ARG A 209 6.38 4.58 -10.13
CA ARG A 209 5.39 4.84 -11.17
C ARG A 209 5.67 6.14 -11.93
N LYS A 210 6.11 7.19 -11.24
CA LYS A 210 6.53 8.44 -11.88
C LYS A 210 7.71 8.23 -12.81
N ASP A 211 8.69 7.44 -12.40
CA ASP A 211 9.84 7.05 -13.23
C ASP A 211 9.40 6.33 -14.50
N ILE A 212 8.48 5.35 -14.40
CA ILE A 212 7.89 4.66 -15.55
C ILE A 212 7.21 5.66 -16.50
N THR A 213 6.38 6.56 -15.96
CA THR A 213 5.67 7.54 -16.81
C THR A 213 6.62 8.55 -17.44
N ASN A 214 7.72 8.91 -16.78
CA ASN A 214 8.76 9.76 -17.37
C ASN A 214 9.43 9.07 -18.56
N THR A 215 9.74 7.77 -18.45
CA THR A 215 10.32 7.01 -19.58
C THR A 215 9.36 6.90 -20.77
N LEU A 216 8.06 7.02 -20.53
CA LEU A 216 7.01 6.99 -21.57
C LEU A 216 6.58 8.39 -22.02
N SER A 217 7.26 9.46 -21.61
CA SER A 217 6.86 10.84 -21.88
C SER A 217 6.79 11.19 -23.37
N GLN A 218 7.69 10.66 -24.18
CA GLN A 218 7.68 10.85 -25.64
C GLN A 218 6.44 10.20 -26.26
N LEU A 219 6.11 8.98 -25.84
CA LEU A 219 4.91 8.28 -26.30
C LEU A 219 3.63 9.04 -25.88
N ALA A 220 3.59 9.56 -24.67
CA ALA A 220 2.47 10.39 -24.21
C ALA A 220 2.29 11.61 -25.12
N THR A 221 3.37 12.30 -25.46
CA THR A 221 3.35 13.45 -26.37
C THR A 221 2.84 13.06 -27.77
N GLN A 222 3.29 11.95 -28.32
CA GLN A 222 2.81 11.44 -29.62
C GLN A 222 1.30 11.12 -29.61
N LEU A 223 0.77 10.69 -28.46
CA LEU A 223 -0.66 10.43 -28.27
C LEU A 223 -1.47 11.68 -27.87
N GLY A 224 -0.85 12.87 -27.83
CA GLY A 224 -1.50 14.11 -27.39
C GLY A 224 -1.87 14.11 -25.91
N LYS A 225 -1.18 13.34 -25.08
CA LYS A 225 -1.45 13.19 -23.65
C LYS A 225 -0.34 13.81 -22.81
N ARG A 226 -0.68 14.15 -21.58
CA ARG A 226 0.29 14.64 -20.60
C ARG A 226 1.16 13.52 -20.04
N GLU A 227 0.54 12.37 -19.79
CA GLU A 227 1.19 11.16 -19.24
C GLU A 227 0.43 9.89 -19.68
N ILE A 228 1.12 8.75 -19.62
CA ILE A 228 0.54 7.43 -19.89
C ILE A 228 -0.17 6.92 -18.64
N THR A 229 -1.44 6.54 -18.79
CA THR A 229 -2.27 5.96 -17.74
C THR A 229 -2.23 4.43 -17.77
N ASP A 230 -2.75 3.78 -16.72
CA ASP A 230 -2.94 2.31 -16.70
C ASP A 230 -3.85 1.85 -17.84
N ALA A 231 -4.90 2.60 -18.15
CA ALA A 231 -5.78 2.29 -19.26
C ALA A 231 -5.06 2.35 -20.62
N ASP A 232 -4.11 3.28 -20.78
CA ASP A 232 -3.29 3.36 -21.98
C ASP A 232 -2.33 2.15 -22.10
N MET A 233 -1.73 1.74 -20.98
CA MET A 233 -0.86 0.55 -20.93
C MET A 233 -1.65 -0.73 -21.24
N VAL A 234 -2.84 -0.88 -20.66
CA VAL A 234 -3.74 -2.02 -20.94
C VAL A 234 -4.14 -2.03 -22.42
N LYS A 235 -4.55 -0.88 -22.95
CA LYS A 235 -4.89 -0.75 -24.35
C LYS A 235 -3.71 -1.14 -25.26
N TRP A 236 -2.54 -0.58 -24.99
CA TRP A 236 -1.32 -0.89 -25.74
C TRP A 236 -1.00 -2.38 -25.70
N ALA A 237 -1.06 -3.02 -24.52
CA ALA A 237 -0.79 -4.44 -24.36
C ALA A 237 -1.78 -5.31 -25.16
N ASN A 238 -3.08 -4.98 -25.13
CA ASN A 238 -4.10 -5.66 -25.90
C ASN A 238 -3.88 -5.47 -27.43
N ASP A 239 -3.50 -4.27 -27.86
CA ASP A 239 -3.21 -3.98 -29.26
C ASP A 239 -1.97 -4.77 -29.73
N MET A 240 -0.94 -4.95 -28.85
CA MET A 240 0.23 -5.78 -29.16
C MET A 240 -0.14 -7.26 -29.27
N SER A 241 -0.91 -7.82 -28.33
CA SER A 241 -1.42 -9.20 -28.44
C SER A 241 -2.14 -9.43 -29.77
N LYS A 242 -3.04 -8.53 -30.13
CA LYS A 242 -3.79 -8.59 -31.38
C LYS A 242 -2.88 -8.47 -32.61
N LYS A 243 -1.87 -7.59 -32.58
CA LYS A 243 -0.85 -7.46 -33.65
C LYS A 243 -0.06 -8.77 -33.87
N GLY A 244 0.18 -9.50 -32.79
CA GLY A 244 0.79 -10.85 -32.84
C GLY A 244 -0.15 -11.95 -33.36
N GLY A 245 -1.38 -11.62 -33.80
CA GLY A 245 -2.38 -12.56 -34.25
C GLY A 245 -3.05 -13.37 -33.15
N ARG A 246 -3.04 -12.83 -31.91
CA ARG A 246 -3.61 -13.46 -30.70
C ARG A 246 -4.90 -12.80 -30.30
N SER A 247 -5.75 -13.56 -29.58
CA SER A 247 -7.07 -13.10 -29.11
C SER A 247 -7.10 -12.82 -27.60
N SER A 248 -5.99 -13.07 -26.88
CA SER A 248 -5.92 -12.80 -25.45
C SER A 248 -6.00 -11.30 -25.18
N ALA A 249 -6.77 -10.92 -24.19
CA ALA A 249 -6.92 -9.52 -23.76
C ALA A 249 -7.21 -9.46 -22.26
N ILE A 250 -6.79 -8.36 -21.64
CA ILE A 250 -7.05 -8.09 -20.23
C ILE A 250 -7.89 -6.83 -20.09
N ARG A 251 -8.61 -6.72 -18.97
CA ARG A 251 -9.40 -5.53 -18.61
C ARG A 251 -8.65 -4.57 -17.70
N SER A 252 -7.76 -5.11 -16.88
CA SER A 252 -6.93 -4.36 -15.92
C SER A 252 -5.73 -5.21 -15.52
N PHE A 253 -4.78 -4.62 -14.82
CA PHE A 253 -3.64 -5.35 -14.24
C PHE A 253 -3.99 -6.25 -13.04
N LYS A 254 -5.27 -6.30 -12.64
CA LYS A 254 -5.82 -7.24 -11.65
C LYS A 254 -6.54 -8.42 -12.32
N ASP A 255 -6.50 -8.52 -13.64
CA ASP A 255 -7.16 -9.60 -14.36
C ASP A 255 -6.49 -10.94 -14.04
N GLY A 256 -7.25 -11.89 -13.49
CA GLY A 256 -6.74 -13.19 -13.06
C GLY A 256 -6.11 -14.01 -14.19
N SER A 257 -6.50 -13.76 -15.45
CA SER A 257 -5.92 -14.43 -16.62
C SER A 257 -4.42 -14.12 -16.82
N LEU A 258 -3.91 -13.05 -16.23
CA LEU A 258 -2.47 -12.72 -16.26
C LEU A 258 -1.61 -13.77 -15.56
N GLY A 259 -2.16 -14.48 -14.57
CA GLY A 259 -1.44 -15.44 -13.75
C GLY A 259 -0.88 -16.64 -14.53
N ASN A 260 -1.48 -17.01 -15.67
CA ASN A 260 -0.97 -18.10 -16.50
C ASN A 260 0.19 -17.70 -17.43
N GLY A 261 0.58 -16.42 -17.48
CA GLY A 261 1.70 -15.90 -18.27
C GLY A 261 1.46 -15.80 -19.78
N ILE A 262 0.39 -16.39 -20.31
CA ILE A 262 0.14 -16.49 -21.77
C ILE A 262 -0.07 -15.09 -22.37
N PHE A 263 -0.87 -14.23 -21.74
CA PHE A 263 -1.09 -12.88 -22.25
C PHE A 263 0.23 -12.10 -22.41
N LEU A 264 1.15 -12.23 -21.47
CA LEU A 264 2.46 -11.55 -21.56
C LEU A 264 3.30 -12.07 -22.74
N LEU A 265 3.24 -13.37 -23.01
CA LEU A 265 3.88 -13.97 -24.19
C LEU A 265 3.23 -13.49 -25.50
N ASP A 266 1.90 -13.33 -25.51
CA ASP A 266 1.19 -12.81 -26.68
C ASP A 266 1.56 -11.34 -26.96
N VAL A 267 1.72 -10.51 -25.91
CA VAL A 267 2.25 -9.13 -26.04
C VAL A 267 3.66 -9.13 -26.62
N LEU A 268 4.54 -10.00 -26.12
CA LEU A 268 5.92 -10.12 -26.60
C LEU A 268 5.96 -10.60 -28.06
N SER A 269 5.09 -11.51 -28.45
CA SER A 269 4.93 -11.95 -29.84
C SER A 269 4.51 -10.79 -30.77
N GLY A 270 3.63 -9.91 -30.30
CA GLY A 270 3.24 -8.70 -31.03
C GLY A 270 4.37 -7.68 -31.19
N MET A 271 5.30 -7.64 -30.23
CA MET A 271 6.52 -6.82 -30.34
C MET A 271 7.51 -7.43 -31.34
N LYS A 272 7.79 -8.72 -31.23
CA LYS A 272 8.70 -9.45 -32.10
C LYS A 272 8.37 -10.95 -32.14
N SER A 273 7.60 -11.37 -33.14
CA SER A 273 7.07 -12.73 -33.26
C SER A 273 8.14 -13.84 -33.25
N SER A 274 9.31 -13.57 -33.82
CA SER A 274 10.42 -14.55 -33.91
C SER A 274 11.06 -14.88 -32.53
N TYR A 275 10.68 -14.18 -31.45
CA TYR A 275 11.23 -14.43 -30.11
C TYR A 275 10.34 -15.34 -29.26
N VAL A 276 9.08 -15.54 -29.66
CA VAL A 276 8.15 -16.42 -28.96
C VAL A 276 7.88 -17.65 -29.76
N ASP A 277 8.45 -18.76 -29.31
CA ASP A 277 8.16 -20.10 -29.86
C ASP A 277 6.97 -20.67 -29.06
N TYR A 278 5.83 -20.79 -29.74
CA TYR A 278 4.59 -21.27 -29.09
C TYR A 278 4.59 -22.77 -28.81
N ASP A 279 5.53 -23.55 -29.37
CA ASP A 279 5.72 -24.95 -28.99
C ASP A 279 6.29 -25.07 -27.58
N LEU A 280 6.89 -24.00 -27.06
CA LEU A 280 7.38 -23.88 -25.65
C LEU A 280 6.36 -23.30 -24.71
N VAL A 281 5.23 -22.76 -25.17
CA VAL A 281 4.21 -22.15 -24.35
C VAL A 281 3.26 -23.22 -23.84
N ALA A 282 3.25 -23.42 -22.52
CA ALA A 282 2.36 -24.37 -21.86
C ALA A 282 0.90 -23.86 -21.82
N ALA A 283 -0.07 -24.77 -21.66
CA ALA A 283 -1.48 -24.44 -21.64
C ALA A 283 -1.91 -23.54 -20.47
N GLY A 284 -1.08 -23.43 -19.42
CA GLY A 284 -1.33 -22.58 -18.24
C GLY A 284 -2.48 -23.07 -17.37
N LYS A 285 -2.67 -24.39 -17.31
CA LYS A 285 -3.75 -25.03 -16.53
C LYS A 285 -3.31 -25.45 -15.13
N THR A 286 -2.00 -25.59 -14.92
CA THR A 286 -1.40 -25.89 -13.61
C THR A 286 -0.47 -24.76 -13.18
N ASP A 287 -0.11 -24.77 -11.90
CA ASP A 287 0.82 -23.77 -11.34
C ASP A 287 2.20 -23.89 -11.98
N GLU A 288 2.67 -25.11 -12.27
CA GLU A 288 3.94 -25.36 -12.91
C GLU A 288 3.96 -24.84 -14.36
N GLU A 289 2.87 -25.04 -15.10
CA GLU A 289 2.71 -24.51 -16.46
C GLU A 289 2.68 -22.98 -16.46
N SER A 290 1.93 -22.39 -15.53
CA SER A 290 1.84 -20.94 -15.34
C SER A 290 3.21 -20.35 -14.99
N TYR A 291 3.93 -20.98 -14.09
CA TYR A 291 5.29 -20.60 -13.71
C TYR A 291 6.27 -20.69 -14.89
N ALA A 292 6.20 -21.76 -15.68
CA ALA A 292 7.04 -21.94 -16.86
C ALA A 292 6.78 -20.83 -17.90
N ASN A 293 5.52 -20.49 -18.17
CA ASN A 293 5.14 -19.39 -19.05
C ASN A 293 5.64 -18.03 -18.54
N ALA A 294 5.46 -17.76 -17.25
CA ALA A 294 5.94 -16.53 -16.63
C ALA A 294 7.47 -16.39 -16.72
N LYS A 295 8.20 -17.46 -16.45
CA LYS A 295 9.66 -17.52 -16.60
C LYS A 295 10.10 -17.28 -18.05
N LEU A 296 9.41 -17.88 -19.02
CA LEU A 296 9.65 -17.68 -20.43
C LEU A 296 9.40 -16.21 -20.84
N ALA A 297 8.29 -15.61 -20.40
CA ALA A 297 7.97 -14.23 -20.68
C ALA A 297 9.05 -13.27 -20.15
N ILE A 298 9.51 -13.46 -18.92
CA ILE A 298 10.60 -12.65 -18.32
C ILE A 298 11.89 -12.81 -19.12
N SER A 299 12.24 -14.03 -19.52
CA SER A 299 13.46 -14.32 -20.29
C SER A 299 13.43 -13.61 -21.64
N ILE A 300 12.31 -13.70 -22.37
CA ILE A 300 12.13 -13.04 -23.67
C ILE A 300 12.15 -11.52 -23.51
N ALA A 301 11.46 -10.96 -22.51
CA ALA A 301 11.45 -9.54 -22.25
C ALA A 301 12.87 -8.99 -22.04
N ARG A 302 13.67 -9.66 -21.21
CA ARG A 302 15.08 -9.31 -20.99
C ARG A 302 15.92 -9.41 -22.25
N LYS A 303 15.71 -10.44 -23.07
CA LYS A 303 16.39 -10.61 -24.34
C LYS A 303 16.06 -9.50 -25.35
N LEU A 304 14.86 -8.92 -25.27
CA LEU A 304 14.45 -7.74 -26.03
C LEU A 304 15.03 -6.43 -25.51
N GLY A 305 15.70 -6.45 -24.36
CA GLY A 305 16.32 -5.29 -23.72
C GLY A 305 15.43 -4.59 -22.68
N ALA A 306 14.32 -5.20 -22.27
CA ALA A 306 13.47 -4.66 -21.22
C ALA A 306 14.10 -4.87 -19.84
N THR A 307 13.97 -3.88 -18.96
CA THR A 307 14.39 -3.97 -17.57
C THR A 307 13.27 -4.57 -16.74
N ILE A 308 13.48 -5.81 -16.28
CA ILE A 308 12.47 -6.59 -15.55
C ILE A 308 12.91 -6.83 -14.11
N TRP A 309 12.13 -6.34 -13.16
CA TRP A 309 12.39 -6.40 -11.72
C TRP A 309 11.68 -7.56 -11.03
N LEU A 310 10.48 -7.93 -11.52
CA LEU A 310 9.64 -8.96 -10.93
C LEU A 310 10.14 -10.39 -11.27
N VAL A 311 9.63 -11.37 -10.52
CA VAL A 311 9.92 -12.81 -10.71
C VAL A 311 8.66 -13.56 -11.18
N PRO A 312 8.80 -14.82 -11.66
CA PRO A 312 7.65 -15.58 -12.14
C PRO A 312 6.50 -15.70 -11.15
N GLU A 313 6.80 -15.86 -9.88
CA GLU A 313 5.80 -15.95 -8.80
C GLU A 313 4.93 -14.69 -8.69
N ASP A 314 5.50 -13.52 -8.96
CA ASP A 314 4.76 -12.26 -8.94
C ASP A 314 3.73 -12.18 -10.09
N ILE A 315 4.04 -12.80 -11.23
CA ILE A 315 3.12 -12.93 -12.37
C ILE A 315 2.02 -13.93 -12.02
N CYS A 316 2.38 -15.13 -11.54
CA CYS A 316 1.43 -16.17 -11.16
C CYS A 316 0.44 -15.68 -10.08
N ALA A 317 0.92 -14.91 -9.13
CA ALA A 317 0.10 -14.29 -8.07
C ALA A 317 -0.65 -13.01 -8.52
N VAL A 318 -0.53 -12.61 -9.79
CA VAL A 318 -1.14 -11.40 -10.36
C VAL A 318 -0.86 -10.14 -9.50
N ARG A 319 0.40 -9.93 -9.11
CA ARG A 319 0.83 -8.75 -8.36
C ARG A 319 0.75 -7.51 -9.26
N SER A 320 -0.41 -6.86 -9.26
CA SER A 320 -0.79 -5.85 -10.27
C SER A 320 0.22 -4.71 -10.41
N ARG A 321 0.75 -4.18 -9.30
CA ARG A 321 1.76 -3.10 -9.33
C ARG A 321 3.04 -3.56 -10.03
N LEU A 322 3.48 -4.79 -9.78
CA LEU A 322 4.69 -5.34 -10.39
C LEU A 322 4.47 -5.66 -11.88
N ILE A 323 3.29 -6.11 -12.27
CA ILE A 323 2.92 -6.31 -13.67
C ILE A 323 2.87 -4.99 -14.43
N VAL A 324 2.44 -3.89 -13.81
CA VAL A 324 2.55 -2.54 -14.39
C VAL A 324 3.99 -2.20 -14.73
N THR A 325 4.95 -2.53 -13.86
CA THR A 325 6.39 -2.30 -14.14
C THR A 325 6.86 -3.11 -15.36
N PHE A 326 6.39 -4.35 -15.49
CA PHE A 326 6.70 -5.21 -16.63
C PHE A 326 6.18 -4.61 -17.95
N ILE A 327 4.89 -4.30 -18.02
CA ILE A 327 4.27 -3.71 -19.21
C ILE A 327 4.86 -2.35 -19.55
N GLY A 328 5.09 -1.49 -18.55
CA GLY A 328 5.73 -0.19 -18.76
C GLY A 328 7.12 -0.30 -19.36
N SER A 329 7.92 -1.27 -18.90
CA SER A 329 9.24 -1.56 -19.46
C SER A 329 9.15 -2.10 -20.90
N LEU A 330 8.17 -2.95 -21.20
CA LEU A 330 7.94 -3.41 -22.59
C LEU A 330 7.53 -2.26 -23.51
N MET A 331 6.64 -1.38 -23.06
CA MET A 331 6.26 -0.18 -23.82
C MET A 331 7.46 0.70 -24.16
N ALA A 332 8.31 0.97 -23.16
CA ALA A 332 9.52 1.76 -23.36
C ALA A 332 10.50 1.08 -24.32
N THR A 333 10.64 -0.22 -24.23
CA THR A 333 11.50 -1.00 -25.11
C THR A 333 10.96 -1.02 -26.54
N SER A 334 9.64 -1.12 -26.71
CA SER A 334 9.01 -1.16 -28.05
C SER A 334 9.24 0.09 -28.88
N GLN A 335 9.55 1.23 -28.24
CA GLN A 335 9.89 2.49 -28.94
C GLN A 335 11.30 2.47 -29.56
N LYS A 336 12.13 1.49 -29.16
CA LYS A 336 13.52 1.34 -29.63
C LYS A 336 13.68 0.22 -30.65
N LEU A 337 12.64 -0.61 -30.85
CA LEU A 337 12.57 -1.70 -31.80
C LEU A 337 12.02 -1.25 -33.15
#